data_3f2b4a60aa3cb1615640826d1a21fcb2
#
_entry.id   3f2b4a60aa3cb1615640826d1a21fcb2
#
_cell.length_a   1.000
_cell.length_b   1.000
_cell.length_c   1.000
_cell.angle_alpha   90.00
_cell.angle_beta   90.00
_cell.angle_gamma   90.00
#
_symmetry.space_group_name_H-M   'P 1'
#
loop_
_entity.id
_entity.type
_entity.pdbx_description
1 polymer ?
#
loop_
_entity_poly.entity_id
_entity_poly.type
_entity_poly.pdbx_seq_one_letter_code
_entity_poly.pdbx_strand_id
1 'polypeptide(L)'
;MRDLNPLNDEQKSELATMPAAYNEMALAMNNDLLKQIEINKKKTGFTVNETGEVSNEDLFPSIISKFRGHTLLVDFWATWCGPCRSANKQILPMKKELKDKDIIYLYITGETSPLGTWRNMIPDIHGEHFRVTDEQWSYLREKFS
;
A
#
# COMPACT_ATOMS: atom_id res chain seq x y z
N MET A 1 -13.09 1.32 -4.44
CA MET A 1 -12.20 2.50 -4.39
C MET A 1 -11.55 2.64 -5.75
N ARG A 2 -11.50 3.84 -6.33
CA ARG A 2 -10.83 4.04 -7.63
C ARG A 2 -9.32 3.99 -7.43
N ASP A 3 -8.61 3.48 -8.43
CA ASP A 3 -7.14 3.49 -8.42
C ASP A 3 -6.64 4.93 -8.64
N LEU A 4 -5.63 5.33 -7.88
CA LEU A 4 -5.03 6.67 -7.98
C LEU A 4 -3.85 6.63 -8.95
N ASN A 5 -4.18 6.68 -10.24
CA ASN A 5 -3.20 6.79 -11.31
C ASN A 5 -3.27 8.18 -11.95
N PRO A 6 -2.13 8.75 -12.37
CA PRO A 6 -2.14 9.95 -13.19
C PRO A 6 -2.93 9.76 -14.48
N LEU A 7 -3.56 10.85 -14.95
CA LEU A 7 -4.29 10.84 -16.21
C LEU A 7 -3.33 10.56 -17.38
N ASN A 8 -3.71 9.61 -18.24
CA ASN A 8 -3.05 9.38 -19.51
C ASN A 8 -3.50 10.40 -20.57
N ASP A 9 -2.88 10.37 -21.76
CA ASP A 9 -3.14 11.39 -22.80
C ASP A 9 -4.56 11.25 -23.40
N GLU A 10 -5.10 10.03 -23.49
CA GLU A 10 -6.47 9.79 -23.93
C GLU A 10 -7.47 10.42 -22.96
N GLN A 11 -7.31 10.17 -21.67
CA GLN A 11 -8.15 10.74 -20.61
C GLN A 11 -8.07 12.27 -20.57
N LYS A 12 -6.89 12.85 -20.78
CA LYS A 12 -6.74 14.33 -20.89
C LYS A 12 -7.46 14.89 -22.12
N SER A 13 -7.40 14.18 -23.25
CA SER A 13 -8.10 14.57 -24.47
C SER A 13 -9.62 14.51 -24.29
N GLU A 14 -10.11 13.48 -23.62
CA GLU A 14 -11.54 13.35 -23.30
C GLU A 14 -11.99 14.46 -22.34
N LEU A 15 -11.21 14.77 -21.30
CA LEU A 15 -11.49 15.87 -20.39
C LEU A 15 -11.55 17.23 -21.08
N ALA A 16 -10.75 17.46 -22.13
CA ALA A 16 -10.76 18.70 -22.89
C ALA A 16 -12.09 18.97 -23.62
N THR A 17 -12.90 17.93 -23.84
CA THR A 17 -14.25 18.05 -24.42
C THR A 17 -15.34 18.36 -23.39
N MET A 18 -15.02 18.27 -22.09
CA MET A 18 -15.96 18.54 -21.00
C MET A 18 -16.06 20.03 -20.67
N PRO A 19 -17.13 20.49 -19.98
CA PRO A 19 -17.22 21.85 -19.50
C PRO A 19 -15.98 22.29 -18.72
N ALA A 20 -15.53 23.53 -18.92
CA ALA A 20 -14.26 24.03 -18.39
C ALA A 20 -14.06 23.78 -16.88
N ALA A 21 -15.10 23.98 -16.07
CA ALA A 21 -15.02 23.77 -14.62
C ALA A 21 -14.65 22.32 -14.24
N TYR A 22 -15.16 21.31 -14.94
CA TYR A 22 -14.82 19.91 -14.70
C TYR A 22 -13.40 19.58 -15.16
N ASN A 23 -13.00 20.10 -16.33
CA ASN A 23 -11.66 19.94 -16.87
C ASN A 23 -10.61 20.56 -15.92
N GLU A 24 -10.79 21.80 -15.50
CA GLU A 24 -9.89 22.50 -14.58
C GLU A 24 -9.75 21.75 -13.25
N MET A 25 -10.87 21.29 -12.67
CA MET A 25 -10.86 20.52 -11.43
C MET A 25 -10.11 19.19 -11.59
N ALA A 26 -10.38 18.44 -12.65
CA ALA A 26 -9.72 17.15 -12.89
C ALA A 26 -8.21 17.32 -13.13
N LEU A 27 -7.80 18.35 -13.88
CA LEU A 27 -6.39 18.65 -14.11
C LEU A 27 -5.71 19.11 -12.81
N ALA A 28 -6.36 19.91 -11.97
CA ALA A 28 -5.82 20.30 -10.66
C ALA A 28 -5.59 19.08 -9.77
N MET A 29 -6.58 18.18 -9.67
CA MET A 29 -6.44 16.93 -8.90
C MET A 29 -5.32 16.04 -9.45
N ASN A 30 -5.17 15.93 -10.77
CA ASN A 30 -4.08 15.19 -11.39
C ASN A 30 -2.70 15.80 -11.07
N ASN A 31 -2.60 17.13 -11.12
CA ASN A 31 -1.35 17.82 -10.76
C ASN A 31 -0.98 17.62 -9.29
N ASP A 32 -1.94 17.63 -8.40
CA ASP A 32 -1.70 17.36 -6.97
C ASP A 32 -1.28 15.90 -6.74
N LEU A 33 -1.88 14.95 -7.46
CA LEU A 33 -1.45 13.56 -7.45
C LEU A 33 0.00 13.40 -7.94
N LEU A 34 0.36 14.05 -9.05
CA LEU A 34 1.73 14.03 -9.58
C LEU A 34 2.72 14.60 -8.57
N LYS A 35 2.41 15.74 -7.93
CA LYS A 35 3.23 16.32 -6.85
C LYS A 35 3.41 15.33 -5.69
N GLN A 36 2.31 14.66 -5.28
CA GLN A 36 2.38 13.69 -4.20
C GLN A 36 3.25 12.48 -4.57
N ILE A 37 3.18 12.00 -5.81
CA ILE A 37 4.03 10.92 -6.30
C ILE A 37 5.51 11.34 -6.23
N GLU A 38 5.87 12.56 -6.66
CA GLU A 38 7.24 13.06 -6.59
C GLU A 38 7.75 13.23 -5.14
N ILE A 39 6.90 13.67 -4.23
CA ILE A 39 7.20 13.72 -2.79
C ILE A 39 7.45 12.31 -2.27
N ASN A 40 6.58 11.36 -2.62
CA ASN A 40 6.67 9.98 -2.16
C ASN A 40 7.93 9.25 -2.64
N LYS A 41 8.45 9.57 -3.83
CA LYS A 41 9.71 9.02 -4.34
C LYS A 41 10.92 9.33 -3.45
N LYS A 42 10.84 10.38 -2.65
CA LYS A 42 11.93 10.81 -1.75
C LYS A 42 11.80 10.24 -0.34
N LYS A 43 10.65 9.63 -0.01
CA LYS A 43 10.42 9.02 1.30
C LYS A 43 11.18 7.71 1.42
N THR A 44 11.61 7.41 2.63
CA THR A 44 12.34 6.18 3.01
C THR A 44 11.64 5.51 4.20
N GLY A 45 12.14 4.34 4.60
CA GLY A 45 11.61 3.60 5.73
C GLY A 45 10.50 2.61 5.36
N PHE A 46 10.25 2.39 4.08
CA PHE A 46 9.36 1.36 3.58
C PHE A 46 10.03 0.57 2.45
N THR A 47 9.68 -0.70 2.35
CA THR A 47 10.17 -1.60 1.29
C THR A 47 8.98 -2.29 0.64
N VAL A 48 8.98 -2.35 -0.68
CA VAL A 48 8.04 -3.15 -1.47
C VAL A 48 8.70 -4.48 -1.78
N ASN A 49 8.06 -5.56 -1.37
CA ASN A 49 8.55 -6.93 -1.57
C ASN A 49 7.64 -7.70 -2.51
N GLU A 50 8.22 -8.62 -3.26
CA GLU A 50 7.51 -9.58 -4.08
C GLU A 50 7.46 -10.95 -3.40
N THR A 51 6.35 -11.68 -3.58
CA THR A 51 6.16 -13.00 -2.99
C THR A 51 6.79 -14.13 -3.82
N GLY A 52 7.03 -13.88 -5.12
CA GLY A 52 7.40 -14.93 -6.06
C GLY A 52 6.20 -15.84 -6.41
N GLU A 53 6.44 -16.85 -7.24
CA GLU A 53 5.46 -17.88 -7.57
C GLU A 53 5.52 -19.00 -6.51
N VAL A 54 4.60 -18.96 -5.55
CA VAL A 54 4.49 -19.94 -4.46
C VAL A 54 3.05 -20.37 -4.28
N SER A 55 2.84 -21.59 -3.78
CA SER A 55 1.51 -22.07 -3.42
C SER A 55 0.88 -21.23 -2.32
N ASN A 56 -0.45 -21.29 -2.16
CA ASN A 56 -1.14 -20.56 -1.10
C ASN A 56 -0.67 -20.99 0.30
N GLU A 57 -0.40 -22.29 0.48
CA GLU A 57 0.10 -22.87 1.75
C GLU A 57 1.49 -22.36 2.10
N ASP A 58 2.36 -22.19 1.10
CA ASP A 58 3.75 -21.77 1.27
C ASP A 58 3.92 -20.24 1.30
N LEU A 59 2.89 -19.50 0.93
CA LEU A 59 2.95 -18.04 0.81
C LEU A 59 3.40 -17.38 2.11
N PHE A 60 2.69 -17.59 3.21
CA PHE A 60 3.03 -16.97 4.49
C PHE A 60 4.38 -17.46 5.04
N PRO A 61 4.68 -18.78 5.01
CA PRO A 61 6.01 -19.25 5.32
C PRO A 61 7.12 -18.61 4.49
N SER A 62 6.92 -18.43 3.17
CA SER A 62 7.90 -17.79 2.29
C SER A 62 8.14 -16.32 2.64
N ILE A 63 7.07 -15.58 2.96
CA ILE A 63 7.15 -14.18 3.38
C ILE A 63 7.97 -14.06 4.67
N ILE A 64 7.59 -14.77 5.73
CA ILE A 64 8.26 -14.66 7.04
C ILE A 64 9.68 -15.20 7.02
N SER A 65 9.98 -16.15 6.14
CA SER A 65 11.32 -16.73 6.02
C SER A 65 12.39 -15.71 5.63
N LYS A 66 12.01 -14.61 4.97
CA LYS A 66 12.90 -13.50 4.59
C LYS A 66 13.42 -12.75 5.82
N PHE A 67 12.75 -12.87 6.96
CA PHE A 67 13.01 -12.10 8.18
C PHE A 67 13.33 -13.00 9.38
N ARG A 68 13.98 -14.14 9.12
CA ARG A 68 14.36 -15.09 10.18
C ARG A 68 15.29 -14.44 11.21
N GLY A 69 15.04 -14.72 12.46
CA GLY A 69 15.82 -14.19 13.57
C GLY A 69 15.30 -12.88 14.14
N HIS A 70 14.30 -12.27 13.51
CA HIS A 70 13.67 -11.04 13.96
C HIS A 70 12.28 -11.28 14.55
N THR A 71 11.87 -10.40 15.45
CA THR A 71 10.47 -10.34 15.90
C THR A 71 9.62 -9.67 14.81
N LEU A 72 8.52 -10.31 14.40
CA LEU A 72 7.64 -9.78 13.37
C LEU A 72 6.32 -9.30 13.98
N LEU A 73 5.92 -8.07 13.65
CA LEU A 73 4.56 -7.59 13.82
C LEU A 73 3.90 -7.61 12.44
N VAL A 74 2.94 -8.53 12.24
CA VAL A 74 2.26 -8.70 10.96
C VAL A 74 0.90 -8.03 11.01
N ASP A 75 0.63 -7.15 10.05
CA ASP A 75 -0.65 -6.46 9.90
C ASP A 75 -1.26 -6.79 8.53
N PHE A 76 -2.48 -7.34 8.56
CA PHE A 76 -3.31 -7.56 7.38
C PHE A 76 -4.24 -6.37 7.19
N TRP A 77 -4.03 -5.59 6.13
CA TRP A 77 -4.74 -4.35 5.92
C TRP A 77 -5.21 -4.15 4.48
N ALA A 78 -6.01 -3.12 4.25
CA ALA A 78 -6.37 -2.69 2.90
C ALA A 78 -6.47 -1.15 2.83
N THR A 79 -6.24 -0.60 1.64
CA THR A 79 -6.27 0.86 1.41
C THR A 79 -7.63 1.48 1.71
N TRP A 80 -8.70 0.71 1.53
CA TRP A 80 -10.09 1.11 1.80
C TRP A 80 -10.54 0.84 3.24
N CYS A 81 -9.74 0.11 4.04
CA CYS A 81 -10.06 -0.23 5.42
C CYS A 81 -9.80 0.98 6.34
N GLY A 82 -10.85 1.73 6.67
CA GLY A 82 -10.77 2.90 7.56
C GLY A 82 -10.16 2.59 8.93
N PRO A 83 -10.65 1.56 9.66
CA PRO A 83 -10.08 1.14 10.94
C PRO A 83 -8.59 0.76 10.84
N CYS A 84 -8.17 0.03 9.78
CA CYS A 84 -6.78 -0.34 9.58
C CYS A 84 -5.88 0.91 9.42
N ARG A 85 -6.33 1.88 8.64
CA ARG A 85 -5.62 3.16 8.44
C ARG A 85 -5.52 3.97 9.73
N SER A 86 -6.54 3.91 10.56
CA SER A 86 -6.52 4.53 11.90
C SER A 86 -5.52 3.82 12.81
N ALA A 87 -5.53 2.48 12.84
CA ALA A 87 -4.58 1.68 13.62
C ALA A 87 -3.12 1.97 13.21
N ASN A 88 -2.84 2.08 11.90
CA ASN A 88 -1.52 2.42 11.39
C ASN A 88 -1.00 3.78 11.88
N LYS A 89 -1.89 4.74 12.14
CA LYS A 89 -1.53 6.02 12.75
C LYS A 89 -1.34 5.89 14.27
N GLN A 90 -2.20 5.12 14.93
CA GLN A 90 -2.15 4.95 16.38
C GLN A 90 -0.92 4.15 16.85
N ILE A 91 -0.36 3.29 16.01
CA ILE A 91 0.86 2.50 16.33
C ILE A 91 2.14 3.33 16.25
N LEU A 92 2.13 4.54 15.64
CA LEU A 92 3.35 5.35 15.45
C LEU A 92 4.10 5.69 16.76
N PRO A 93 3.45 6.05 17.88
CA PRO A 93 4.15 6.26 19.14
C PRO A 93 4.87 4.99 19.62
N MET A 94 4.22 3.82 19.52
CA MET A 94 4.81 2.53 19.87
C MET A 94 6.02 2.21 18.97
N LYS A 95 5.93 2.43 17.68
CA LYS A 95 7.07 2.26 16.75
C LYS A 95 8.26 3.14 17.15
N LYS A 96 7.98 4.38 17.55
CA LYS A 96 9.01 5.33 18.00
C LYS A 96 9.66 4.87 19.32
N GLU A 97 8.87 4.37 20.27
CA GLU A 97 9.35 3.84 21.53
C GLU A 97 10.20 2.58 21.34
N LEU A 98 9.78 1.71 20.42
CA LEU A 98 10.42 0.43 20.13
C LEU A 98 11.48 0.50 19.01
N LYS A 99 11.89 1.69 18.58
CA LYS A 99 12.82 1.88 17.46
C LYS A 99 14.15 1.15 17.58
N ASP A 100 14.62 0.95 18.84
CA ASP A 100 15.88 0.29 19.16
C ASP A 100 15.70 -1.23 19.44
N LYS A 101 14.49 -1.74 19.27
CA LYS A 101 14.17 -3.16 19.36
C LYS A 101 14.22 -3.80 17.98
N ASP A 102 14.58 -5.07 17.97
CA ASP A 102 14.62 -5.89 16.78
C ASP A 102 13.21 -6.34 16.37
N ILE A 103 12.43 -5.40 15.84
CA ILE A 103 11.06 -5.63 15.39
C ILE A 103 10.93 -5.17 13.94
N ILE A 104 10.49 -6.08 13.08
CA ILE A 104 10.11 -5.78 11.70
C ILE A 104 8.58 -5.68 11.62
N TYR A 105 8.11 -4.58 11.06
CA TYR A 105 6.68 -4.34 10.80
C TYR A 105 6.36 -4.80 9.38
N LEU A 106 5.55 -5.84 9.28
CA LEU A 106 5.19 -6.51 8.03
C LEU A 106 3.73 -6.21 7.69
N TYR A 107 3.49 -5.64 6.52
CA TYR A 107 2.17 -5.25 6.04
C TYR A 107 1.79 -6.06 4.82
N ILE A 108 0.69 -6.80 4.91
CA ILE A 108 0.19 -7.64 3.81
C ILE A 108 -1.19 -7.11 3.39
N THR A 109 -1.38 -6.94 2.08
CA THR A 109 -2.65 -6.55 1.46
C THR A 109 -2.92 -7.37 0.20
N GLY A 110 -4.18 -7.46 -0.20
CA GLY A 110 -4.60 -8.08 -1.45
C GLY A 110 -4.80 -7.06 -2.58
N GLU A 111 -5.15 -7.55 -3.76
CA GLU A 111 -5.42 -6.76 -4.96
C GLU A 111 -6.67 -5.89 -4.86
N THR A 112 -7.57 -6.15 -3.90
CA THR A 112 -8.66 -5.23 -3.53
C THR A 112 -8.15 -3.84 -3.09
N SER A 113 -6.87 -3.73 -2.72
CA SER A 113 -6.14 -2.47 -2.62
C SER A 113 -5.59 -2.10 -4.00
N PRO A 114 -6.19 -1.12 -4.73
CA PRO A 114 -5.74 -0.75 -6.06
C PRO A 114 -4.27 -0.32 -6.04
N LEU A 115 -3.51 -0.73 -7.06
CA LEU A 115 -2.04 -0.63 -7.06
C LEU A 115 -1.53 0.81 -6.90
N GLY A 116 -2.08 1.76 -7.65
CA GLY A 116 -1.68 3.17 -7.58
C GLY A 116 -2.03 3.78 -6.22
N THR A 117 -3.22 3.47 -5.69
CA THR A 117 -3.63 3.92 -4.34
C THR A 117 -2.70 3.34 -3.28
N TRP A 118 -2.42 2.05 -3.33
CA TRP A 118 -1.51 1.40 -2.40
C TRP A 118 -0.09 2.00 -2.45
N ARG A 119 0.47 2.17 -3.66
CA ARG A 119 1.79 2.79 -3.86
C ARG A 119 1.89 4.22 -3.33
N ASN A 120 0.78 4.96 -3.35
CA ASN A 120 0.73 6.31 -2.82
C ASN A 120 0.56 6.36 -1.30
N MET A 121 0.08 5.29 -0.67
CA MET A 121 -0.15 5.25 0.79
C MET A 121 1.03 4.67 1.57
N ILE A 122 1.69 3.62 1.07
CA ILE A 122 2.75 2.91 1.80
C ILE A 122 3.99 3.77 2.16
N PRO A 123 4.36 4.84 1.41
CA PRO A 123 5.46 5.71 1.83
C PRO A 123 5.28 6.38 3.20
N ASP A 124 4.04 6.44 3.70
CA ASP A 124 3.73 6.95 5.04
C ASP A 124 3.56 5.84 6.09
N ILE A 125 3.76 4.58 5.69
CA ILE A 125 3.63 3.40 6.55
C ILE A 125 4.97 2.66 6.55
N HIS A 126 5.85 3.02 7.49
CA HIS A 126 7.19 2.43 7.56
C HIS A 126 7.13 0.94 7.88
N GLY A 127 7.83 0.14 7.10
CA GLY A 127 7.91 -1.32 7.23
C GLY A 127 8.03 -2.04 5.89
N GLU A 128 7.85 -3.33 5.93
CA GLU A 128 7.95 -4.25 4.78
C GLU A 128 6.56 -4.51 4.21
N HIS A 129 6.36 -4.25 2.93
CA HIS A 129 5.06 -4.31 2.28
C HIS A 129 4.99 -5.42 1.25
N PHE A 130 3.91 -6.20 1.32
CA PHE A 130 3.55 -7.22 0.35
C PHE A 130 2.14 -6.97 -0.17
N ARG A 131 1.97 -7.05 -1.49
CA ARG A 131 0.67 -7.03 -2.14
C ARG A 131 0.51 -8.35 -2.88
N VAL A 132 -0.39 -9.17 -2.37
CA VAL A 132 -0.64 -10.54 -2.83
C VAL A 132 -1.86 -10.58 -3.76
N THR A 133 -2.01 -11.66 -4.53
CA THR A 133 -3.19 -11.86 -5.39
C THR A 133 -4.47 -11.99 -4.57
N ASP A 134 -5.63 -11.81 -5.18
CA ASP A 134 -6.92 -11.95 -4.50
C ASP A 134 -7.15 -13.37 -3.99
N GLU A 135 -6.66 -14.39 -4.70
CA GLU A 135 -6.70 -15.78 -4.26
C GLU A 135 -5.86 -16.00 -3.00
N GLN A 136 -4.59 -15.55 -3.03
CA GLN A 136 -3.68 -15.59 -1.90
C GLN A 136 -4.22 -14.82 -0.69
N TRP A 137 -4.80 -13.66 -0.95
CA TRP A 137 -5.44 -12.83 0.09
C TRP A 137 -6.60 -13.55 0.77
N SER A 138 -7.46 -14.18 -0.03
CA SER A 138 -8.61 -14.95 0.48
C SER A 138 -8.14 -16.11 1.35
N TYR A 139 -7.11 -16.84 0.91
CA TYR A 139 -6.50 -17.92 1.68
C TYR A 139 -5.92 -17.44 3.03
N LEU A 140 -5.17 -16.33 3.02
CA LEU A 140 -4.58 -15.79 4.25
C LEU A 140 -5.66 -15.32 5.23
N ARG A 141 -6.71 -14.69 4.74
CA ARG A 141 -7.83 -14.26 5.59
C ARG A 141 -8.54 -15.44 6.24
N GLU A 142 -8.77 -16.50 5.51
CA GLU A 142 -9.40 -17.72 6.05
C GLU A 142 -8.51 -18.37 7.12
N LYS A 143 -7.20 -18.38 6.88
CA LYS A 143 -6.23 -19.01 7.79
C LYS A 143 -6.03 -18.24 9.10
N PHE A 144 -6.16 -16.91 9.10
CA PHE A 144 -5.84 -16.03 10.22
C PHE A 144 -7.03 -15.25 10.79
N SER A 145 -8.28 -15.55 10.36
CA SER A 145 -9.52 -14.92 10.89
C SER A 145 -10.04 -15.59 12.15
#